data_34fb68eee379f798af16b23093ac3c4b
#
_entry.id   34fb68eee379f798af16b23093ac3c4b
#
_cell.length_a   1.000
_cell.length_b   1.000
_cell.length_c   1.000
_cell.angle_alpha   90.00
_cell.angle_beta   90.00
_cell.angle_gamma   90.00
#
_symmetry.space_group_name_H-M   'P 1'
#
loop_
_entity.id
_entity.type
_entity.pdbx_description
1 polymer ?
#
loop_
_entity_poly.entity_id
_entity_poly.type
_entity_poly.pdbx_seq_one_letter_code
_entity_poly.pdbx_strand_id
1 'polypeptide(L)'
;MIVDTHAHLDFENYNDNLNQIIERAKENDVKKIIIPGVRADLWKNVLKIANEHENIYAMLGVHPSDVSSWDDCILNKMEDFLKNEKKIVGIGEIGLDYFYSKDDKEQQIDIFKKQVEVAKKHKKTIVIHDRDAHGDTFDIIKTTKAYETCNIVFHCFSGSLEFANECIKLGAYIAIGGVVTFKNAKNVKHVAQNIPLNRLLLETDSPYLTPTPYRGEENEPGYTKFVAEEIASLRNISYDEIAQATTDNVKKVFGI
;
A
#
# COMPACT_ATOMS: atom_id res chain seq x y z
N MET A 1 -8.60 -8.15 15.21
CA MET A 1 -7.24 -7.74 14.82
C MET A 1 -7.26 -7.11 13.44
N ILE A 2 -6.39 -6.13 13.18
CA ILE A 2 -6.25 -5.46 11.88
C ILE A 2 -4.80 -5.55 11.39
N VAL A 3 -4.59 -5.22 10.13
CA VAL A 3 -3.29 -5.18 9.46
C VAL A 3 -3.10 -3.81 8.85
N ASP A 4 -1.94 -3.20 9.06
CA ASP A 4 -1.51 -2.03 8.29
C ASP A 4 -0.83 -2.50 7.01
N THR A 5 -1.46 -2.26 5.86
CA THR A 5 -0.94 -2.76 4.59
C THR A 5 0.09 -1.86 3.93
N HIS A 6 0.38 -0.68 4.54
CA HIS A 6 1.34 0.28 3.97
C HIS A 6 1.87 1.26 5.03
N ALA A 7 3.09 1.02 5.53
CA ALA A 7 3.76 1.88 6.51
C ALA A 7 5.27 1.91 6.26
N HIS A 8 5.86 3.09 6.10
CA HIS A 8 7.28 3.29 5.81
C HIS A 8 8.14 3.25 7.08
N LEU A 9 8.20 2.08 7.74
CA LEU A 9 8.96 1.89 8.98
C LEU A 9 10.49 1.97 8.79
N ASP A 10 10.97 1.99 7.56
CA ASP A 10 12.37 2.13 7.17
C ASP A 10 12.85 3.59 7.10
N PHE A 11 11.97 4.56 7.32
CA PHE A 11 12.32 5.98 7.31
C PHE A 11 13.05 6.40 8.59
N GLU A 12 13.93 7.38 8.46
CA GLU A 12 14.78 7.88 9.56
C GLU A 12 13.98 8.33 10.79
N ASN A 13 12.75 8.81 10.59
CA ASN A 13 11.83 9.19 11.65
C ASN A 13 11.66 8.12 12.74
N TYR A 14 11.77 6.85 12.38
CA TYR A 14 11.50 5.74 13.28
C TYR A 14 12.77 5.08 13.86
N ASN A 15 13.96 5.45 13.42
CA ASN A 15 15.21 4.78 13.80
C ASN A 15 15.40 4.61 15.32
N ASP A 16 15.06 5.65 16.11
CA ASP A 16 15.32 5.66 17.54
C ASP A 16 14.20 4.98 18.37
N ASN A 17 13.01 4.75 17.77
CA ASN A 17 11.83 4.30 18.50
C ASN A 17 11.02 3.20 17.82
N LEU A 18 11.59 2.55 16.77
CA LEU A 18 10.90 1.54 15.96
C LEU A 18 10.22 0.44 16.80
N ASN A 19 10.94 -0.12 17.78
CA ASN A 19 10.38 -1.16 18.64
C ASN A 19 9.18 -0.66 19.47
N GLN A 20 9.23 0.59 19.92
CA GLN A 20 8.12 1.18 20.68
C GLN A 20 6.90 1.41 19.81
N ILE A 21 7.11 1.84 18.54
CA ILE A 21 6.04 2.01 17.55
C ILE A 21 5.38 0.66 17.25
N ILE A 22 6.17 -0.41 17.06
CA ILE A 22 5.65 -1.76 16.82
C ILE A 22 4.83 -2.25 18.03
N GLU A 23 5.28 -2.01 19.26
CA GLU A 23 4.52 -2.39 20.45
C GLU A 23 3.23 -1.59 20.58
N ARG A 24 3.24 -0.25 20.36
CA ARG A 24 2.01 0.55 20.32
C ARG A 24 1.03 0.09 19.24
N ALA A 25 1.54 -0.34 18.07
CA ALA A 25 0.70 -0.94 17.03
C ALA A 25 -0.02 -2.19 17.53
N LYS A 26 0.69 -3.09 18.21
CA LYS A 26 0.12 -4.31 18.82
C LYS A 26 -0.93 -3.99 19.89
N GLU A 27 -0.70 -2.97 20.73
CA GLU A 27 -1.64 -2.49 21.75
C GLU A 27 -2.93 -1.94 21.11
N ASN A 28 -2.83 -1.35 19.92
CA ASN A 28 -3.96 -0.85 19.13
C ASN A 28 -4.55 -1.91 18.17
N ASP A 29 -4.31 -3.20 18.45
CA ASP A 29 -4.83 -4.35 17.71
C ASP A 29 -4.29 -4.49 16.27
N VAL A 30 -3.28 -3.72 15.86
CA VAL A 30 -2.55 -3.89 14.60
C VAL A 30 -1.52 -5.01 14.77
N LYS A 31 -1.80 -6.17 14.19
CA LYS A 31 -1.00 -7.39 14.44
C LYS A 31 0.01 -7.68 13.34
N LYS A 32 -0.13 -7.08 12.18
CA LYS A 32 0.82 -7.19 11.06
C LYS A 32 0.99 -5.86 10.38
N ILE A 33 2.18 -5.64 9.82
CA ILE A 33 2.54 -4.41 9.11
C ILE A 33 3.28 -4.81 7.82
N ILE A 34 3.00 -4.12 6.72
CA ILE A 34 3.71 -4.32 5.46
C ILE A 34 4.47 -3.02 5.13
N ILE A 35 5.80 -3.14 4.95
CA ILE A 35 6.67 -2.03 4.58
C ILE A 35 6.81 -2.01 3.06
N PRO A 36 6.46 -0.91 2.36
CA PRO A 36 6.71 -0.78 0.93
C PRO A 36 8.18 -0.49 0.65
N GLY A 37 8.69 -0.97 -0.48
CA GLY A 37 9.96 -0.53 -1.03
C GLY A 37 9.73 0.64 -1.97
N VAL A 38 10.49 1.73 -1.80
CA VAL A 38 10.40 2.93 -2.64
C VAL A 38 11.64 3.16 -3.50
N ARG A 39 12.81 2.66 -3.04
CA ARG A 39 14.11 2.79 -3.71
C ARG A 39 14.93 1.51 -3.57
N ALA A 40 15.62 1.14 -4.63
CA ALA A 40 16.37 -0.11 -4.67
C ALA A 40 17.58 -0.18 -3.72
N ASP A 41 18.15 0.96 -3.33
CA ASP A 41 19.23 1.05 -2.34
C ASP A 41 18.73 0.87 -0.89
N LEU A 42 17.43 1.15 -0.63
CA LEU A 42 16.81 0.99 0.69
C LEU A 42 16.23 -0.42 0.93
N TRP A 43 16.06 -1.27 -0.08
CA TRP A 43 15.45 -2.60 0.08
C TRP A 43 16.11 -3.47 1.14
N LYS A 44 17.44 -3.35 1.31
CA LYS A 44 18.14 -4.10 2.37
C LYS A 44 17.70 -3.69 3.76
N ASN A 45 17.39 -2.40 3.97
CA ASN A 45 16.90 -1.91 5.26
C ASN A 45 15.47 -2.38 5.51
N VAL A 46 14.60 -2.27 4.52
CA VAL A 46 13.22 -2.81 4.57
C VAL A 46 13.22 -4.30 4.94
N LEU A 47 14.05 -5.10 4.25
CA LEU A 47 14.16 -6.54 4.50
C LEU A 47 14.78 -6.86 5.87
N LYS A 48 15.75 -6.06 6.33
CA LYS A 48 16.32 -6.20 7.67
C LYS A 48 15.22 -6.07 8.72
N ILE A 49 14.44 -4.99 8.68
CA ILE A 49 13.34 -4.76 9.63
C ILE A 49 12.31 -5.91 9.55
N ALA A 50 11.92 -6.32 8.35
CA ALA A 50 10.96 -7.40 8.18
C ALA A 50 11.48 -8.75 8.74
N ASN A 51 12.76 -9.04 8.61
CA ASN A 51 13.38 -10.28 9.12
C ASN A 51 13.61 -10.27 10.64
N GLU A 52 13.81 -9.09 11.24
CA GLU A 52 13.97 -8.94 12.69
C GLU A 52 12.63 -9.06 13.44
N HIS A 53 11.49 -8.91 12.76
CA HIS A 53 10.14 -8.94 13.37
C HIS A 53 9.23 -9.96 12.68
N GLU A 54 8.67 -10.91 13.43
CA GLU A 54 7.82 -11.98 12.89
C GLU A 54 6.58 -11.46 12.13
N ASN A 55 6.00 -10.40 12.64
CA ASN A 55 4.74 -9.81 12.17
C ASN A 55 4.91 -8.68 11.14
N ILE A 56 6.15 -8.43 10.69
CA ILE A 56 6.44 -7.43 9.66
C ILE A 56 6.81 -8.12 8.36
N TYR A 57 6.30 -7.58 7.26
CA TYR A 57 6.50 -8.05 5.89
C TYR A 57 7.02 -6.92 5.01
N ALA A 58 7.53 -7.25 3.85
CA ALA A 58 8.16 -6.31 2.92
C ALA A 58 7.52 -6.37 1.53
N MET A 59 7.56 -5.26 0.84
CA MET A 59 7.40 -5.20 -0.61
C MET A 59 8.66 -4.59 -1.21
N LEU A 60 8.91 -4.85 -2.49
CA LEU A 60 9.99 -4.23 -3.24
C LEU A 60 9.42 -3.44 -4.41
N GLY A 61 9.88 -2.22 -4.57
CA GLY A 61 9.48 -1.35 -5.68
C GLY A 61 10.40 -0.17 -5.83
N VAL A 62 10.30 0.50 -6.98
CA VAL A 62 10.85 1.83 -7.22
C VAL A 62 9.67 2.76 -7.47
N HIS A 63 9.49 3.69 -6.54
CA HIS A 63 8.40 4.66 -6.56
C HIS A 63 8.53 5.61 -7.76
N PRO A 64 7.43 6.11 -8.34
CA PRO A 64 7.48 7.02 -9.48
C PRO A 64 8.26 8.32 -9.25
N SER A 65 8.38 8.82 -8.02
CA SER A 65 9.25 9.97 -7.72
C SER A 65 10.75 9.65 -7.70
N ASP A 66 11.13 8.38 -7.70
CA ASP A 66 12.51 7.92 -7.63
C ASP A 66 13.02 7.28 -8.92
N VAL A 67 12.32 7.49 -10.04
CA VAL A 67 12.67 6.91 -11.34
C VAL A 67 14.05 7.34 -11.85
N SER A 68 14.57 8.49 -11.42
CA SER A 68 15.93 8.93 -11.72
C SER A 68 17.02 8.01 -11.15
N SER A 69 16.69 7.22 -10.12
CA SER A 69 17.59 6.21 -9.53
C SER A 69 17.58 4.88 -10.27
N TRP A 70 16.74 4.73 -11.32
CA TRP A 70 16.58 3.48 -12.03
C TRP A 70 17.78 3.15 -12.91
N ASP A 71 18.21 1.89 -12.83
CA ASP A 71 19.04 1.24 -13.83
C ASP A 71 18.52 -0.19 -14.10
N ASP A 72 18.87 -0.77 -15.23
CA ASP A 72 18.35 -2.09 -15.61
C ASP A 72 18.88 -3.25 -14.72
N CYS A 73 19.91 -3.02 -13.91
CA CYS A 73 20.40 -3.98 -12.92
C CYS A 73 19.39 -4.16 -11.77
N ILE A 74 18.51 -3.18 -11.54
CA ILE A 74 17.49 -3.22 -10.49
C ILE A 74 16.55 -4.41 -10.69
N LEU A 75 16.16 -4.75 -11.92
CA LEU A 75 15.30 -5.90 -12.19
C LEU A 75 15.94 -7.22 -11.74
N ASN A 76 17.22 -7.43 -12.04
CA ASN A 76 17.95 -8.62 -11.61
C ASN A 76 18.06 -8.69 -10.09
N LYS A 77 18.35 -7.55 -9.45
CA LYS A 77 18.42 -7.43 -7.99
C LYS A 77 17.05 -7.74 -7.35
N MET A 78 15.96 -7.24 -7.92
CA MET A 78 14.60 -7.53 -7.45
C MET A 78 14.29 -9.03 -7.55
N GLU A 79 14.59 -9.66 -8.68
CA GLU A 79 14.40 -11.09 -8.87
C GLU A 79 15.20 -11.94 -7.90
N ASP A 80 16.45 -11.55 -7.59
CA ASP A 80 17.31 -12.27 -6.65
C ASP A 80 16.75 -12.19 -5.22
N PHE A 81 16.26 -11.03 -4.79
CA PHE A 81 15.58 -10.92 -3.51
C PHE A 81 14.29 -11.75 -3.45
N LEU A 82 13.46 -11.70 -4.50
CA LEU A 82 12.21 -12.47 -4.58
C LEU A 82 12.42 -13.99 -4.48
N LYS A 83 13.56 -14.52 -4.93
CA LYS A 83 13.92 -15.94 -4.81
C LYS A 83 14.36 -16.33 -3.41
N ASN A 84 15.02 -15.41 -2.70
CA ASN A 84 15.74 -15.72 -1.46
C ASN A 84 15.01 -15.26 -0.20
N GLU A 85 14.12 -14.25 -0.29
CA GLU A 85 13.48 -13.60 0.84
C GLU A 85 12.00 -13.94 0.94
N LYS A 86 11.64 -14.74 1.96
CA LYS A 86 10.26 -15.18 2.18
C LYS A 86 9.33 -14.08 2.70
N LYS A 87 9.90 -13.05 3.32
CA LYS A 87 9.15 -11.91 3.86
C LYS A 87 8.59 -10.96 2.79
N ILE A 88 9.00 -11.12 1.52
CA ILE A 88 8.49 -10.30 0.42
C ILE A 88 7.13 -10.82 -0.02
N VAL A 89 6.09 -10.03 0.25
CA VAL A 89 4.69 -10.38 -0.03
C VAL A 89 4.12 -9.69 -1.26
N GLY A 90 4.80 -8.70 -1.82
CA GLY A 90 4.34 -7.95 -3.00
C GLY A 90 5.46 -7.19 -3.72
N ILE A 91 5.11 -6.64 -4.88
CA ILE A 91 5.87 -5.63 -5.60
C ILE A 91 5.15 -4.30 -5.39
N GLY A 92 5.82 -3.37 -4.75
CA GLY A 92 5.30 -2.06 -4.36
C GLY A 92 6.26 -1.35 -3.40
N GLU A 93 6.20 -0.09 -3.41
CA GLU A 93 5.26 0.82 -4.06
C GLU A 93 5.73 1.14 -5.48
N ILE A 94 4.87 0.96 -6.47
CA ILE A 94 5.16 1.22 -7.89
C ILE A 94 3.95 1.90 -8.53
N GLY A 95 4.13 2.63 -9.61
CA GLY A 95 3.00 3.28 -10.27
C GLY A 95 3.35 4.59 -10.94
N LEU A 96 2.43 5.56 -10.88
CA LEU A 96 2.55 6.85 -11.55
C LEU A 96 2.19 8.01 -10.61
N ASP A 97 3.00 9.08 -10.66
CA ASP A 97 2.76 10.35 -9.95
C ASP A 97 2.95 11.53 -10.89
N TYR A 98 1.85 12.13 -11.33
CA TYR A 98 1.89 13.31 -12.20
C TYR A 98 1.72 14.63 -11.44
N PHE A 99 1.62 14.56 -10.11
CA PHE A 99 1.57 15.74 -9.27
C PHE A 99 2.97 16.32 -9.03
N TYR A 100 3.93 15.46 -8.65
CA TYR A 100 5.28 15.91 -8.33
C TYR A 100 6.20 15.95 -9.55
N SER A 101 6.04 15.06 -10.53
CA SER A 101 6.90 14.99 -11.71
C SER A 101 6.10 14.68 -12.98
N LYS A 102 5.88 15.72 -13.78
CA LYS A 102 5.25 15.57 -15.12
C LYS A 102 6.28 15.34 -16.23
N ASP A 103 7.50 15.78 -16.03
CA ASP A 103 8.55 15.75 -17.05
C ASP A 103 9.09 14.32 -17.27
N ASP A 104 8.95 13.45 -16.25
CA ASP A 104 9.42 12.06 -16.28
C ASP A 104 8.30 11.05 -16.63
N LYS A 105 7.17 11.52 -17.16
CA LYS A 105 5.98 10.69 -17.39
C LYS A 105 6.29 9.42 -18.20
N GLU A 106 7.03 9.52 -19.29
CA GLU A 106 7.36 8.38 -20.14
C GLU A 106 8.26 7.38 -19.40
N GLN A 107 9.21 7.89 -18.61
CA GLN A 107 10.08 7.07 -17.80
C GLN A 107 9.31 6.34 -16.69
N GLN A 108 8.41 7.04 -16.00
CA GLN A 108 7.53 6.43 -15.00
C GLN A 108 6.72 5.28 -15.60
N ILE A 109 6.11 5.48 -16.77
CA ILE A 109 5.33 4.46 -17.49
C ILE A 109 6.19 3.24 -17.85
N ASP A 110 7.38 3.44 -18.38
CA ASP A 110 8.30 2.36 -18.76
C ASP A 110 8.72 1.54 -17.54
N ILE A 111 9.16 2.22 -16.47
CA ILE A 111 9.60 1.58 -15.23
C ILE A 111 8.44 0.86 -14.53
N PHE A 112 7.26 1.46 -14.50
CA PHE A 112 6.07 0.81 -13.94
C PHE A 112 5.75 -0.50 -14.68
N LYS A 113 5.73 -0.49 -16.02
CA LYS A 113 5.51 -1.69 -16.84
C LYS A 113 6.55 -2.77 -16.58
N LYS A 114 7.83 -2.40 -16.52
CA LYS A 114 8.93 -3.35 -16.19
C LYS A 114 8.71 -4.04 -14.85
N GLN A 115 8.34 -3.29 -13.82
CA GLN A 115 8.07 -3.84 -12.49
C GLN A 115 6.80 -4.71 -12.45
N VAL A 116 5.76 -4.33 -13.20
CA VAL A 116 4.55 -5.16 -13.38
C VAL A 116 4.91 -6.52 -14.00
N GLU A 117 5.79 -6.57 -15.00
CA GLU A 117 6.20 -7.86 -15.61
C GLU A 117 6.97 -8.74 -14.61
N VAL A 118 7.81 -8.18 -13.75
CA VAL A 118 8.44 -8.94 -12.65
C VAL A 118 7.38 -9.50 -11.69
N ALA A 119 6.41 -8.68 -11.30
CA ALA A 119 5.32 -9.12 -10.42
C ALA A 119 4.52 -10.30 -11.03
N LYS A 120 4.19 -10.21 -12.32
CA LYS A 120 3.51 -11.28 -13.07
C LYS A 120 4.32 -12.56 -13.08
N LYS A 121 5.62 -12.48 -13.40
CA LYS A 121 6.55 -13.62 -13.43
C LYS A 121 6.59 -14.36 -12.10
N HIS A 122 6.58 -13.62 -10.98
CA HIS A 122 6.67 -14.18 -9.63
C HIS A 122 5.31 -14.33 -8.93
N LYS A 123 4.20 -14.01 -9.62
CA LYS A 123 2.82 -14.05 -9.10
C LYS A 123 2.69 -13.30 -7.76
N LYS A 124 3.33 -12.14 -7.67
CA LYS A 124 3.30 -11.28 -6.48
C LYS A 124 2.18 -10.25 -6.58
N THR A 125 1.62 -9.88 -5.45
CA THR A 125 0.69 -8.75 -5.36
C THR A 125 1.36 -7.47 -5.84
N ILE A 126 0.64 -6.65 -6.61
CA ILE A 126 1.09 -5.34 -7.06
C ILE A 126 0.41 -4.28 -6.21
N VAL A 127 1.20 -3.42 -5.55
CA VAL A 127 0.70 -2.28 -4.77
C VAL A 127 1.05 -1.00 -5.50
N ILE A 128 -0.01 -0.27 -5.88
CA ILE A 128 0.05 0.82 -6.85
C ILE A 128 -0.07 2.16 -6.14
N HIS A 129 0.91 3.02 -6.41
CA HIS A 129 0.83 4.46 -6.25
C HIS A 129 0.16 5.09 -7.46
N ASP A 130 -0.87 5.89 -7.23
CA ASP A 130 -1.61 6.55 -8.31
C ASP A 130 -2.01 7.97 -7.90
N ARG A 131 -1.27 8.96 -8.38
CA ARG A 131 -1.54 10.36 -8.08
C ARG A 131 -1.63 11.20 -9.36
N ASP A 132 -2.82 11.76 -9.61
CA ASP A 132 -3.15 12.53 -10.82
C ASP A 132 -2.89 11.75 -12.13
N ALA A 133 -2.89 10.39 -12.08
CA ALA A 133 -2.50 9.51 -13.17
C ALA A 133 -3.50 8.37 -13.45
N HIS A 134 -4.72 8.43 -12.89
CA HIS A 134 -5.73 7.36 -12.88
C HIS A 134 -5.94 6.66 -14.23
N GLY A 135 -6.02 7.45 -15.32
CA GLY A 135 -6.26 6.90 -16.66
C GLY A 135 -5.10 6.02 -17.13
N ASP A 136 -3.88 6.54 -17.10
CA ASP A 136 -2.69 5.81 -17.55
C ASP A 136 -2.39 4.61 -16.66
N THR A 137 -2.57 4.74 -15.33
CA THR A 137 -2.42 3.65 -14.37
C THR A 137 -3.37 2.50 -14.67
N PHE A 138 -4.65 2.82 -14.87
CA PHE A 138 -5.68 1.83 -15.19
C PHE A 138 -5.41 1.14 -16.54
N ASP A 139 -5.03 1.92 -17.56
CA ASP A 139 -4.71 1.41 -18.89
C ASP A 139 -3.48 0.48 -18.88
N ILE A 140 -2.46 0.77 -18.08
CA ILE A 140 -1.31 -0.11 -17.91
C ILE A 140 -1.74 -1.44 -17.29
N ILE A 141 -2.49 -1.43 -16.18
CA ILE A 141 -2.96 -2.65 -15.54
C ILE A 141 -3.83 -3.48 -16.49
N LYS A 142 -4.68 -2.81 -17.28
CA LYS A 142 -5.56 -3.46 -18.25
C LYS A 142 -4.79 -4.03 -19.43
N THR A 143 -3.87 -3.27 -20.03
CA THR A 143 -3.12 -3.68 -21.22
C THR A 143 -2.06 -4.75 -20.93
N THR A 144 -1.42 -4.69 -19.74
CA THR A 144 -0.49 -5.74 -19.28
C THR A 144 -1.21 -7.00 -18.79
N LYS A 145 -2.53 -6.93 -18.59
CA LYS A 145 -3.35 -8.01 -18.02
C LYS A 145 -2.82 -8.52 -16.66
N ALA A 146 -2.22 -7.62 -15.87
CA ALA A 146 -1.63 -7.97 -14.59
C ALA A 146 -2.65 -8.63 -13.65
N TYR A 147 -3.91 -8.19 -13.70
CA TYR A 147 -5.02 -8.71 -12.90
C TYR A 147 -5.36 -10.20 -13.17
N GLU A 148 -4.89 -10.79 -14.27
CA GLU A 148 -5.10 -12.21 -14.55
C GLU A 148 -4.18 -13.12 -13.74
N THR A 149 -3.07 -12.59 -13.23
CA THR A 149 -2.01 -13.36 -12.56
C THR A 149 -1.63 -12.84 -11.18
N CYS A 150 -1.90 -11.57 -10.90
CA CYS A 150 -1.54 -10.88 -9.68
C CYS A 150 -2.77 -10.30 -8.98
N ASN A 151 -2.75 -10.25 -7.66
CA ASN A 151 -3.65 -9.35 -6.94
C ASN A 151 -3.18 -7.91 -7.16
N ILE A 152 -4.12 -6.99 -7.32
CA ILE A 152 -3.86 -5.56 -7.52
C ILE A 152 -4.41 -4.79 -6.33
N VAL A 153 -3.60 -3.90 -5.76
CA VAL A 153 -3.99 -3.00 -4.67
C VAL A 153 -3.71 -1.58 -5.12
N PHE A 154 -4.71 -0.73 -5.11
CA PHE A 154 -4.53 0.73 -5.18
C PHE A 154 -4.39 1.23 -3.75
N HIS A 155 -3.17 1.63 -3.37
CA HIS A 155 -2.90 2.19 -2.06
C HIS A 155 -3.27 3.68 -2.00
N CYS A 156 -3.50 4.20 -0.80
CA CYS A 156 -3.84 5.60 -0.53
C CYS A 156 -4.88 6.18 -1.50
N PHE A 157 -5.92 5.38 -1.79
CA PHE A 157 -6.83 5.63 -2.88
C PHE A 157 -7.51 6.99 -2.78
N SER A 158 -7.35 7.82 -3.82
CA SER A 158 -7.87 9.18 -3.90
C SER A 158 -8.89 9.40 -5.03
N GLY A 159 -9.14 8.37 -5.86
CA GLY A 159 -10.06 8.41 -6.98
C GLY A 159 -11.55 8.48 -6.59
N SER A 160 -12.43 8.62 -7.58
CA SER A 160 -13.89 8.61 -7.38
C SER A 160 -14.42 7.19 -7.10
N LEU A 161 -15.67 7.09 -6.62
CA LEU A 161 -16.33 5.79 -6.44
C LEU A 161 -16.50 5.05 -7.78
N GLU A 162 -16.76 5.77 -8.87
CA GLU A 162 -16.86 5.20 -10.20
C GLU A 162 -15.55 4.57 -10.63
N PHE A 163 -14.42 5.26 -10.41
CA PHE A 163 -13.09 4.74 -10.71
C PHE A 163 -12.75 3.54 -9.81
N ALA A 164 -13.05 3.61 -8.51
CA ALA A 164 -12.88 2.47 -7.61
C ALA A 164 -13.65 1.23 -8.11
N ASN A 165 -14.89 1.41 -8.57
CA ASN A 165 -15.69 0.31 -9.11
C ASN A 165 -15.12 -0.26 -10.40
N GLU A 166 -14.52 0.56 -11.30
CA GLU A 166 -13.84 0.05 -12.50
C GLU A 166 -12.59 -0.77 -12.11
N CYS A 167 -11.79 -0.31 -11.15
CA CYS A 167 -10.66 -1.08 -10.61
C CYS A 167 -11.12 -2.41 -9.99
N ILE A 168 -12.20 -2.39 -9.21
CA ILE A 168 -12.79 -3.58 -8.57
C ILE A 168 -13.31 -4.59 -9.59
N LYS A 169 -13.84 -4.17 -10.73
CA LYS A 169 -14.24 -5.08 -11.84
C LYS A 169 -13.05 -5.87 -12.40
N LEU A 170 -11.84 -5.31 -12.35
CA LEU A 170 -10.60 -6.03 -12.67
C LEU A 170 -10.07 -6.88 -11.50
N GLY A 171 -10.81 -6.96 -10.40
CA GLY A 171 -10.41 -7.73 -9.21
C GLY A 171 -9.55 -6.97 -8.21
N ALA A 172 -9.31 -5.67 -8.41
CA ALA A 172 -8.47 -4.87 -7.52
C ALA A 172 -9.08 -4.71 -6.12
N TYR A 173 -8.20 -4.43 -5.17
CA TYR A 173 -8.51 -4.01 -3.80
C TYR A 173 -8.19 -2.52 -3.65
N ILE A 174 -8.92 -1.86 -2.78
CA ILE A 174 -8.81 -0.44 -2.50
C ILE A 174 -8.35 -0.28 -1.06
N ALA A 175 -7.17 0.29 -0.87
CA ALA A 175 -6.65 0.57 0.46
C ALA A 175 -6.98 2.02 0.85
N ILE A 176 -7.49 2.17 2.07
CA ILE A 176 -7.93 3.43 2.64
C ILE A 176 -7.12 3.72 3.88
N GLY A 177 -6.50 4.91 3.91
CA GLY A 177 -5.69 5.40 5.02
C GLY A 177 -6.33 6.54 5.80
N GLY A 178 -5.51 7.22 6.61
CA GLY A 178 -5.90 8.25 7.57
C GLY A 178 -6.76 9.38 7.02
N VAL A 179 -6.66 9.67 5.72
CA VAL A 179 -7.45 10.71 5.02
C VAL A 179 -8.95 10.52 5.21
N VAL A 180 -9.45 9.28 5.37
CA VAL A 180 -10.88 9.02 5.58
C VAL A 180 -11.43 9.71 6.83
N THR A 181 -10.58 9.97 7.83
CA THR A 181 -10.98 10.65 9.08
C THR A 181 -11.07 12.19 8.94
N PHE A 182 -10.58 12.75 7.82
CA PHE A 182 -10.51 14.20 7.66
C PHE A 182 -11.90 14.80 7.39
N LYS A 183 -12.15 15.96 7.98
CA LYS A 183 -13.45 16.64 7.87
C LYS A 183 -13.89 16.87 6.42
N ASN A 184 -12.95 17.22 5.55
CA ASN A 184 -13.22 17.60 4.17
C ASN A 184 -13.01 16.48 3.14
N ALA A 185 -12.66 15.26 3.56
CA ALA A 185 -12.38 14.12 2.67
C ALA A 185 -13.67 13.45 2.14
N LYS A 186 -14.58 14.22 1.56
CA LYS A 186 -15.90 13.73 1.12
C LYS A 186 -15.80 12.56 0.15
N ASN A 187 -14.89 12.64 -0.81
CA ASN A 187 -14.72 11.61 -1.83
C ASN A 187 -14.22 10.29 -1.24
N VAL A 188 -13.15 10.32 -0.45
CA VAL A 188 -12.59 9.11 0.21
C VAL A 188 -13.61 8.48 1.15
N LYS A 189 -14.38 9.29 1.92
CA LYS A 189 -15.49 8.80 2.76
C LYS A 189 -16.56 8.11 1.92
N HIS A 190 -16.93 8.70 0.78
CA HIS A 190 -17.93 8.13 -0.12
C HIS A 190 -17.44 6.78 -0.71
N VAL A 191 -16.19 6.69 -1.13
CA VAL A 191 -15.56 5.43 -1.56
C VAL A 191 -15.56 4.41 -0.43
N ALA A 192 -15.02 4.77 0.75
CA ALA A 192 -14.93 3.88 1.90
C ALA A 192 -16.30 3.35 2.35
N GLN A 193 -17.35 4.15 2.21
CA GLN A 193 -18.72 3.76 2.56
C GLN A 193 -19.36 2.78 1.56
N ASN A 194 -19.03 2.88 0.27
CA ASN A 194 -19.83 2.25 -0.78
C ASN A 194 -19.17 1.10 -1.54
N ILE A 195 -17.82 0.94 -1.50
CA ILE A 195 -17.18 -0.20 -2.15
C ILE A 195 -17.52 -1.52 -1.43
N PRO A 196 -17.48 -2.67 -2.11
CA PRO A 196 -17.69 -3.96 -1.48
C PRO A 196 -16.68 -4.19 -0.33
N LEU A 197 -17.15 -4.61 0.84
CA LEU A 197 -16.31 -4.81 2.03
C LEU A 197 -15.20 -5.84 1.80
N ASN A 198 -15.44 -6.83 0.94
CA ASN A 198 -14.45 -7.82 0.54
C ASN A 198 -13.39 -7.31 -0.46
N ARG A 199 -13.35 -6.00 -0.72
CA ARG A 199 -12.37 -5.30 -1.57
C ARG A 199 -11.67 -4.16 -0.84
N LEU A 200 -11.96 -3.96 0.44
CA LEU A 200 -11.39 -2.93 1.29
C LEU A 200 -10.13 -3.44 1.98
N LEU A 201 -9.07 -2.63 1.99
CA LEU A 201 -7.90 -2.78 2.85
C LEU A 201 -7.72 -1.53 3.71
N LEU A 202 -6.98 -1.66 4.80
CA LEU A 202 -6.64 -0.58 5.73
C LEU A 202 -5.14 -0.33 5.72
N GLU A 203 -4.75 0.93 5.83
CA GLU A 203 -3.36 1.34 5.92
C GLU A 203 -3.21 2.64 6.69
N THR A 204 -1.97 3.05 6.96
CA THR A 204 -1.68 4.37 7.50
C THR A 204 -0.99 5.29 6.51
N ASP A 205 -0.13 4.78 5.65
CA ASP A 205 0.87 5.53 4.88
C ASP A 205 1.81 6.33 5.82
N SER A 206 2.06 5.78 7.00
CA SER A 206 2.89 6.45 8.02
C SER A 206 4.35 6.57 7.55
N PRO A 207 5.01 7.70 7.84
CA PRO A 207 4.72 8.76 8.81
C PRO A 207 3.75 9.86 8.34
N TYR A 208 3.18 9.73 7.15
CA TYR A 208 2.30 10.73 6.53
C TYR A 208 0.83 10.53 6.91
N LEU A 209 -0.01 11.52 6.58
CA LEU A 209 -1.47 11.43 6.56
C LEU A 209 -2.13 11.04 7.88
N THR A 210 -1.57 11.47 9.00
CA THR A 210 -2.01 11.15 10.37
C THR A 210 -3.52 11.34 10.53
N PRO A 211 -4.26 10.32 11.00
CA PRO A 211 -5.71 10.41 11.19
C PRO A 211 -6.11 11.33 12.34
N THR A 212 -7.36 11.78 12.34
CA THR A 212 -7.99 12.37 13.51
C THR A 212 -8.13 11.28 14.61
N PRO A 213 -7.84 11.58 15.92
CA PRO A 213 -7.65 12.93 16.50
C PRO A 213 -6.21 13.47 16.45
N TYR A 214 -5.24 12.71 15.94
CA TYR A 214 -3.80 13.03 16.00
C TYR A 214 -3.29 13.89 14.85
N ARG A 215 -4.17 14.58 14.13
CA ARG A 215 -3.78 15.49 13.03
C ARG A 215 -2.70 16.49 13.47
N GLY A 216 -1.59 16.52 12.68
CA GLY A 216 -0.44 17.40 12.97
C GLY A 216 0.68 16.73 13.76
N GLU A 217 0.45 15.54 14.29
CA GLU A 217 1.48 14.68 14.87
C GLU A 217 2.04 13.73 13.80
N GLU A 218 3.14 13.07 14.10
CA GLU A 218 3.69 12.02 13.24
C GLU A 218 2.77 10.80 13.26
N ASN A 219 2.50 10.25 12.07
CA ASN A 219 1.65 9.06 11.95
C ASN A 219 2.42 7.79 12.33
N GLU A 220 1.72 6.77 12.80
CA GLU A 220 2.30 5.46 13.12
C GLU A 220 1.30 4.33 12.80
N PRO A 221 1.78 3.07 12.58
CA PRO A 221 0.90 1.95 12.23
C PRO A 221 -0.23 1.70 13.22
N GLY A 222 -0.03 2.00 14.50
CA GLY A 222 -1.07 1.89 15.53
C GLY A 222 -2.34 2.71 15.23
N TYR A 223 -2.21 3.74 14.41
CA TYR A 223 -3.32 4.61 14.06
C TYR A 223 -4.23 4.05 12.94
N THR A 224 -3.90 2.91 12.34
CA THR A 224 -4.83 2.16 11.48
C THR A 224 -6.16 1.87 12.18
N LYS A 225 -6.13 1.76 13.51
CA LYS A 225 -7.33 1.61 14.35
C LYS A 225 -8.35 2.71 14.10
N PHE A 226 -7.93 3.97 14.04
CA PHE A 226 -8.83 5.12 13.81
C PHE A 226 -9.41 5.14 12.40
N VAL A 227 -8.67 4.62 11.42
CA VAL A 227 -9.17 4.40 10.06
C VAL A 227 -10.31 3.37 10.09
N ALA A 228 -10.10 2.24 10.78
CA ALA A 228 -11.11 1.20 10.91
C ALA A 228 -12.37 1.70 11.64
N GLU A 229 -12.21 2.45 12.74
CA GLU A 229 -13.31 3.04 13.52
C GLU A 229 -14.14 4.02 12.68
N GLU A 230 -13.50 4.91 11.92
CA GLU A 230 -14.21 5.84 11.02
C GLU A 230 -14.99 5.09 9.95
N ILE A 231 -14.39 4.08 9.31
CA ILE A 231 -15.06 3.30 8.26
C ILE A 231 -16.22 2.50 8.84
N ALA A 232 -16.09 1.93 10.03
CA ALA A 232 -17.17 1.25 10.74
C ALA A 232 -18.35 2.19 10.99
N SER A 233 -18.07 3.40 11.46
CA SER A 233 -19.07 4.46 11.65
C SER A 233 -19.76 4.86 10.35
N LEU A 234 -19.00 5.11 9.27
CA LEU A 234 -19.53 5.48 7.96
C LEU A 234 -20.46 4.41 7.38
N ARG A 235 -20.15 3.13 7.64
CA ARG A 235 -20.93 1.99 7.14
C ARG A 235 -22.04 1.53 8.09
N ASN A 236 -22.10 2.09 9.29
CA ASN A 236 -23.02 1.65 10.34
C ASN A 236 -22.93 0.14 10.64
N ILE A 237 -21.69 -0.36 10.74
CA ILE A 237 -21.34 -1.71 11.15
C ILE A 237 -20.34 -1.67 12.31
N SER A 238 -20.06 -2.81 12.94
CA SER A 238 -19.12 -2.85 14.05
C SER A 238 -17.66 -2.75 13.59
N TYR A 239 -16.78 -2.29 14.51
CA TYR A 239 -15.33 -2.35 14.33
C TYR A 239 -14.87 -3.77 14.01
N ASP A 240 -15.41 -4.77 14.71
CA ASP A 240 -15.03 -6.17 14.54
C ASP A 240 -15.36 -6.69 13.14
N GLU A 241 -16.45 -6.25 12.52
CA GLU A 241 -16.80 -6.60 11.15
C GLU A 241 -15.80 -6.01 10.16
N ILE A 242 -15.37 -4.75 10.34
CA ILE A 242 -14.31 -4.13 9.53
C ILE A 242 -13.00 -4.90 9.72
N ALA A 243 -12.59 -5.11 10.97
CA ALA A 243 -11.35 -5.78 11.31
C ALA A 243 -11.28 -7.20 10.72
N GLN A 244 -12.35 -7.97 10.84
CA GLN A 244 -12.43 -9.32 10.28
C GLN A 244 -12.37 -9.31 8.75
N ALA A 245 -13.19 -8.51 8.11
CA ALA A 245 -13.28 -8.46 6.65
C ALA A 245 -11.95 -8.01 6.02
N THR A 246 -11.33 -6.95 6.55
CA THR A 246 -10.07 -6.43 6.01
C THR A 246 -8.91 -7.38 6.28
N THR A 247 -8.86 -8.05 7.43
CA THR A 247 -7.86 -9.10 7.70
C THR A 247 -8.03 -10.29 6.76
N ASP A 248 -9.24 -10.72 6.48
CA ASP A 248 -9.50 -11.81 5.52
C ASP A 248 -9.13 -11.40 4.08
N ASN A 249 -9.29 -10.13 3.74
CA ASN A 249 -8.81 -9.60 2.47
C ASN A 249 -7.28 -9.62 2.40
N VAL A 250 -6.57 -9.20 3.47
CA VAL A 250 -5.10 -9.27 3.53
C VAL A 250 -4.59 -10.69 3.31
N LYS A 251 -5.22 -11.70 3.95
CA LYS A 251 -4.87 -13.11 3.72
C LYS A 251 -5.00 -13.52 2.26
N LYS A 252 -6.07 -13.09 1.57
CA LYS A 252 -6.28 -13.39 0.15
C LYS A 252 -5.28 -12.68 -0.74
N VAL A 253 -4.97 -11.42 -0.42
CA VAL A 253 -4.13 -10.54 -1.26
C VAL A 253 -2.65 -10.86 -1.09
N PHE A 254 -2.18 -10.98 0.16
CA PHE A 254 -0.75 -11.09 0.48
C PHE A 254 -0.33 -12.49 0.97
N GLY A 255 -1.28 -13.35 1.29
CA GLY A 255 -1.00 -14.71 1.79
C GLY A 255 -0.46 -14.76 3.23
N ILE A 256 -0.76 -13.75 4.05
CA ILE A 256 -0.21 -13.60 5.41
C ILE A 256 -1.29 -13.52 6.48
#